data_29d2e57da700b72b34f9e2d7b14f18f2
#
_entry.id   29d2e57da700b72b34f9e2d7b14f18f2
#
_cell.length_a   1.000
_cell.length_b   1.000
_cell.length_c   1.000
_cell.angle_alpha   90.00
_cell.angle_beta   90.00
_cell.angle_gamma   90.00
#
_symmetry.space_group_name_H-M   'P 1'
#
loop_
_entity.id
_entity.type
_entity.pdbx_description
1 polymer ?
#
loop_
_entity_poly.entity_id
_entity_poly.type
_entity_poly.pdbx_seq_one_letter_code
_entity_poly.pdbx_strand_id
1 'polypeptide(L)'
;MTTLTQLLDVLAVSHGEQTAPWPTDPYLFLVWLHCGYPASEAKCAKGWESLSSQVGVDAECILKANPVQLASALKPGGMVPELRAMRLKEIAERVLKQYGGDLREGLNGLSVAQARGALKQFPGIADPGADRILLFAGISPVAAVPSNCPHVLVRIQAGQERENYGRTYREAQQLIERGLPAKFDSRTRGYLLLKCHGQQLCKSSNPKCDICPVAPNCAFAAGKLRGRPISVKRTP
;
A
#
# COMPACT_ATOMS: atom_id res chain seq x y z
N MET A 1 1.73 21.00 -20.17
CA MET A 1 1.11 20.08 -19.20
C MET A 1 2.18 19.69 -18.17
N THR A 2 1.88 19.76 -16.88
CA THR A 2 2.78 19.34 -15.80
C THR A 2 2.98 17.83 -15.87
N THR A 3 4.23 17.37 -15.90
CA THR A 3 4.54 15.92 -15.87
C THR A 3 4.25 15.32 -14.50
N LEU A 4 4.09 13.99 -14.40
CA LEU A 4 3.91 13.33 -13.11
C LEU A 4 5.12 13.55 -12.19
N THR A 5 6.33 13.55 -12.73
CA THR A 5 7.56 13.86 -11.95
C THR A 5 7.48 15.26 -11.34
N GLN A 6 7.16 16.29 -12.13
CA GLN A 6 7.01 17.66 -11.62
C GLN A 6 5.92 17.78 -10.55
N LEU A 7 4.82 17.05 -10.72
CA LEU A 7 3.76 16.99 -9.73
C LEU A 7 4.26 16.37 -8.40
N LEU A 8 5.04 15.29 -8.49
CA LEU A 8 5.65 14.67 -7.29
C LEU A 8 6.66 15.61 -6.62
N ASP A 9 7.38 16.43 -7.38
CA ASP A 9 8.29 17.43 -6.82
C ASP A 9 7.53 18.49 -6.01
N VAL A 10 6.38 18.96 -6.51
CA VAL A 10 5.50 19.86 -5.75
C VAL A 10 5.00 19.19 -4.47
N LEU A 11 4.64 17.92 -4.51
CA LEU A 11 4.22 17.16 -3.33
C LEU A 11 5.37 17.00 -2.33
N ALA A 12 6.59 16.74 -2.80
CA ALA A 12 7.77 16.60 -1.96
C ALA A 12 8.13 17.91 -1.25
N VAL A 13 8.04 19.05 -1.93
CA VAL A 13 8.21 20.37 -1.31
C VAL A 13 7.18 20.62 -0.21
N SER A 14 5.93 20.19 -0.41
CA SER A 14 4.84 20.44 0.54
C SER A 14 4.81 19.48 1.72
N HIS A 15 5.10 18.18 1.49
CA HIS A 15 4.96 17.10 2.48
C HIS A 15 6.29 16.61 3.05
N GLY A 16 7.42 17.05 2.49
CA GLY A 16 8.74 16.44 2.66
C GLY A 16 8.86 15.13 1.90
N GLU A 17 10.09 14.67 1.68
CA GLU A 17 10.33 13.32 1.18
C GLU A 17 9.88 12.28 2.22
N GLN A 18 9.28 11.21 1.73
CA GLN A 18 8.65 10.20 2.57
C GLN A 18 9.48 8.91 2.59
N THR A 19 9.56 8.26 3.74
CA THR A 19 10.21 6.97 3.91
C THR A 19 9.19 5.87 4.20
N ALA A 20 9.48 4.65 3.77
CA ALA A 20 8.64 3.50 4.04
C ALA A 20 8.88 2.99 5.47
N PRO A 21 7.84 2.88 6.33
CA PRO A 21 8.01 2.39 7.70
C PRO A 21 7.97 0.86 7.82
N TRP A 22 7.93 0.13 6.71
CA TRP A 22 7.80 -1.32 6.67
C TRP A 22 9.08 -2.01 6.22
N PRO A 23 9.27 -3.31 6.55
CA PRO A 23 10.41 -4.10 6.10
C PRO A 23 10.47 -4.23 4.58
N THR A 24 11.69 -4.36 4.04
CA THR A 24 11.93 -4.62 2.60
C THR A 24 12.03 -6.11 2.27
N ASP A 25 12.13 -6.99 3.26
CA ASP A 25 12.00 -8.42 3.03
C ASP A 25 10.54 -8.80 2.75
N PRO A 26 10.22 -9.58 1.70
CA PRO A 26 8.84 -9.86 1.31
C PRO A 26 8.07 -10.67 2.35
N TYR A 27 8.72 -11.61 3.07
CA TYR A 27 8.08 -12.33 4.16
C TYR A 27 7.81 -11.42 5.36
N LEU A 28 8.80 -10.66 5.80
CA LEU A 28 8.63 -9.71 6.90
C LEU A 28 7.61 -8.63 6.55
N PHE A 29 7.49 -8.25 5.29
CA PHE A 29 6.45 -7.33 4.84
C PHE A 29 5.04 -7.94 4.99
N LEU A 30 4.86 -9.23 4.65
CA LEU A 30 3.59 -9.93 4.91
C LEU A 30 3.27 -9.94 6.41
N VAL A 31 4.25 -10.25 7.26
CA VAL A 31 4.08 -10.19 8.73
C VAL A 31 3.66 -8.80 9.18
N TRP A 32 4.37 -7.75 8.71
CA TRP A 32 4.08 -6.37 9.05
C TRP A 32 2.66 -5.95 8.67
N LEU A 33 2.18 -6.34 7.48
CA LEU A 33 0.80 -6.09 7.07
C LEU A 33 -0.19 -6.71 8.05
N HIS A 34 0.05 -7.92 8.54
CA HIS A 34 -0.82 -8.60 9.48
C HIS A 34 -0.66 -8.12 10.93
N CYS A 35 0.33 -7.26 11.22
CA CYS A 35 0.41 -6.60 12.52
C CYS A 35 -0.68 -5.55 12.77
N GLY A 36 -1.34 -5.03 11.72
CA GLY A 36 -2.38 -4.02 11.95
C GLY A 36 -3.22 -3.62 10.74
N TYR A 37 -2.80 -3.90 9.51
CA TYR A 37 -3.57 -3.50 8.33
C TYR A 37 -5.00 -4.08 8.35
N PRO A 38 -6.05 -3.33 8.00
CA PRO A 38 -6.05 -2.02 7.34
C PRO A 38 -5.98 -0.78 8.25
N ALA A 39 -5.60 -0.94 9.50
CA ALA A 39 -5.41 0.17 10.41
C ALA A 39 -4.26 1.10 9.96
N SER A 40 -4.07 2.21 10.67
CA SER A 40 -3.01 3.16 10.38
C SER A 40 -1.61 2.53 10.54
N GLU A 41 -0.62 3.07 9.85
CA GLU A 41 0.77 2.63 9.97
C GLU A 41 1.31 2.70 11.39
N ALA A 42 0.90 3.71 12.16
CA ALA A 42 1.25 3.80 13.57
C ALA A 42 0.71 2.61 14.38
N LYS A 43 -0.47 2.09 14.05
CA LYS A 43 -0.98 0.86 14.66
C LYS A 43 -0.24 -0.38 14.18
N CYS A 44 0.07 -0.46 12.89
CA CYS A 44 0.90 -1.55 12.36
C CYS A 44 2.27 -1.59 13.06
N ALA A 45 2.92 -0.44 13.26
CA ALA A 45 4.18 -0.33 13.98
C ALA A 45 4.07 -0.82 15.42
N LYS A 46 3.02 -0.42 16.16
CA LYS A 46 2.76 -0.92 17.52
C LYS A 46 2.54 -2.43 17.57
N GLY A 47 1.79 -2.97 16.61
CA GLY A 47 1.59 -4.41 16.50
C GLY A 47 2.87 -5.16 16.15
N TRP A 48 3.69 -4.59 15.28
CA TRP A 48 5.01 -5.14 14.95
C TRP A 48 5.97 -5.15 16.13
N GLU A 49 6.10 -4.05 16.84
CA GLU A 49 6.95 -3.94 18.04
C GLU A 49 6.54 -4.96 19.11
N SER A 50 5.24 -5.05 19.37
CA SER A 50 4.69 -6.01 20.33
C SER A 50 4.91 -7.47 19.90
N LEU A 51 4.70 -7.80 18.61
CA LEU A 51 4.96 -9.13 18.09
C LEU A 51 6.45 -9.48 18.17
N SER A 52 7.32 -8.57 17.73
CA SER A 52 8.77 -8.77 17.71
C SER A 52 9.32 -9.02 19.12
N SER A 53 8.82 -8.29 20.14
CA SER A 53 9.31 -8.42 21.52
C SER A 53 8.75 -9.63 22.27
N GLN A 54 7.52 -10.06 21.98
CA GLN A 54 6.84 -11.11 22.76
C GLN A 54 6.92 -12.50 22.13
N VAL A 55 7.06 -12.58 20.81
CA VAL A 55 7.00 -13.84 20.04
C VAL A 55 8.22 -13.98 19.14
N GLY A 56 8.61 -12.91 18.46
CA GLY A 56 9.50 -12.91 17.31
C GLY A 56 8.72 -12.82 15.99
N VAL A 57 9.42 -12.48 14.91
CA VAL A 57 8.83 -12.31 13.59
C VAL A 57 9.19 -13.41 12.60
N ASP A 58 10.12 -14.28 12.96
CA ASP A 58 10.55 -15.42 12.14
C ASP A 58 9.43 -16.44 12.00
N ALA A 59 9.38 -17.13 10.86
CA ALA A 59 8.34 -18.10 10.57
C ALA A 59 8.26 -19.23 11.63
N GLU A 60 9.41 -19.70 12.09
CA GLU A 60 9.45 -20.73 13.13
C GLU A 60 8.92 -20.23 14.47
N CYS A 61 9.29 -19.02 14.89
CA CYS A 61 8.80 -18.42 16.12
C CYS A 61 7.27 -18.25 16.06
N ILE A 62 6.73 -17.76 14.96
CA ILE A 62 5.29 -17.61 14.75
C ILE A 62 4.57 -18.96 14.81
N LEU A 63 5.13 -20.02 14.21
CA LEU A 63 4.52 -21.36 14.25
C LEU A 63 4.56 -22.00 15.64
N LYS A 64 5.66 -21.83 16.38
CA LYS A 64 5.81 -22.37 17.73
C LYS A 64 4.93 -21.66 18.76
N ALA A 65 4.62 -20.38 18.53
CA ALA A 65 3.83 -19.57 19.48
C ALA A 65 2.43 -20.16 19.70
N ASN A 66 1.97 -20.11 20.95
CA ASN A 66 0.58 -20.43 21.27
C ASN A 66 -0.37 -19.42 20.59
N PRO A 67 -1.49 -19.85 20.01
CA PRO A 67 -2.46 -18.96 19.35
C PRO A 67 -2.94 -17.80 20.22
N VAL A 68 -3.16 -18.03 21.51
CA VAL A 68 -3.58 -17.00 22.47
C VAL A 68 -2.48 -15.96 22.70
N GLN A 69 -1.23 -16.41 22.84
CA GLN A 69 -0.08 -15.54 22.97
C GLN A 69 0.11 -14.68 21.71
N LEU A 70 0.03 -15.30 20.53
CA LEU A 70 0.17 -14.62 19.26
C LEU A 70 -0.93 -13.56 19.06
N ALA A 71 -2.19 -13.90 19.34
CA ALA A 71 -3.29 -12.96 19.30
C ALA A 71 -3.09 -11.79 20.30
N SER A 72 -2.62 -12.09 21.52
CA SER A 72 -2.32 -11.06 22.53
C SER A 72 -1.24 -10.09 22.05
N ALA A 73 -0.16 -10.60 21.46
CA ALA A 73 0.91 -9.78 20.89
C ALA A 73 0.43 -8.87 19.74
N LEU A 74 -0.61 -9.26 19.02
CA LEU A 74 -1.18 -8.49 17.92
C LEU A 74 -2.23 -7.44 18.34
N LYS A 75 -2.73 -7.47 19.58
CA LYS A 75 -3.75 -6.51 20.07
C LYS A 75 -3.42 -5.03 19.84
N PRO A 76 -2.17 -4.55 20.08
CA PRO A 76 -1.82 -3.15 19.84
C PRO A 76 -2.01 -2.68 18.40
N GLY A 77 -1.97 -3.60 17.45
CA GLY A 77 -2.21 -3.33 16.03
C GLY A 77 -3.68 -3.07 15.66
N GLY A 78 -4.64 -3.37 16.54
CA GLY A 78 -6.07 -3.08 16.30
C GLY A 78 -6.98 -4.30 16.29
N MET A 79 -8.07 -4.22 15.54
CA MET A 79 -9.17 -5.18 15.54
C MET A 79 -8.77 -6.60 15.09
N VAL A 80 -9.56 -7.57 15.51
CA VAL A 80 -9.52 -9.01 15.14
C VAL A 80 -8.13 -9.65 15.23
N PRO A 81 -7.44 -9.53 16.38
CA PRO A 81 -6.09 -10.07 16.55
C PRO A 81 -6.05 -11.60 16.38
N GLU A 82 -7.11 -12.32 16.72
CA GLU A 82 -7.24 -13.77 16.54
C GLU A 82 -7.17 -14.18 15.07
N LEU A 83 -7.91 -13.48 14.20
CA LEU A 83 -7.90 -13.72 12.76
C LEU A 83 -6.50 -13.40 12.18
N ARG A 84 -5.87 -12.33 12.65
CA ARG A 84 -4.51 -11.97 12.21
C ARG A 84 -3.48 -13.00 12.66
N ALA A 85 -3.62 -13.54 13.87
CA ALA A 85 -2.78 -14.62 14.39
C ALA A 85 -2.92 -15.90 13.53
N MET A 86 -4.13 -16.30 13.18
CA MET A 86 -4.37 -17.42 12.27
C MET A 86 -3.70 -17.20 10.91
N ARG A 87 -3.86 -16.03 10.32
CA ARG A 87 -3.23 -15.68 9.04
C ARG A 87 -1.70 -15.68 9.11
N LEU A 88 -1.12 -15.18 10.18
CA LEU A 88 0.33 -15.22 10.38
C LEU A 88 0.86 -16.66 10.44
N LYS A 89 0.16 -17.58 11.13
CA LYS A 89 0.52 -18.99 11.11
C LYS A 89 0.44 -19.60 9.72
N GLU A 90 -0.61 -19.32 8.98
CA GLU A 90 -0.75 -19.78 7.59
C GLU A 90 0.38 -19.23 6.70
N ILE A 91 0.73 -17.94 6.85
CA ILE A 91 1.84 -17.32 6.11
C ILE A 91 3.16 -18.01 6.45
N ALA A 92 3.46 -18.17 7.73
CA ALA A 92 4.68 -18.79 8.20
C ALA A 92 4.83 -20.25 7.72
N GLU A 93 3.75 -21.03 7.85
CA GLU A 93 3.69 -22.41 7.36
C GLU A 93 3.93 -22.48 5.84
N ARG A 94 3.27 -21.65 5.07
CA ARG A 94 3.41 -21.60 3.62
C ARG A 94 4.82 -21.22 3.19
N VAL A 95 5.42 -20.24 3.85
CA VAL A 95 6.79 -19.82 3.53
C VAL A 95 7.78 -20.93 3.80
N LEU A 96 7.68 -21.64 4.94
CA LEU A 96 8.57 -22.76 5.24
C LEU A 96 8.35 -23.93 4.27
N LYS A 97 7.10 -24.33 4.01
CA LYS A 97 6.81 -25.52 3.19
C LYS A 97 7.04 -25.31 1.69
N GLN A 98 6.67 -24.16 1.16
CA GLN A 98 6.68 -23.93 -0.29
C GLN A 98 7.91 -23.17 -0.78
N TYR A 99 8.56 -22.39 0.11
CA TYR A 99 9.69 -21.54 -0.24
C TYR A 99 10.97 -21.83 0.60
N GLY A 100 10.98 -22.92 1.35
CA GLY A 100 12.15 -23.29 2.15
C GLY A 100 12.55 -22.24 3.20
N GLY A 101 11.64 -21.35 3.56
CA GLY A 101 11.88 -20.24 4.49
C GLY A 101 12.30 -18.92 3.82
N ASP A 102 12.65 -18.93 2.53
CA ASP A 102 13.08 -17.74 1.79
C ASP A 102 12.07 -17.38 0.68
N LEU A 103 11.11 -16.50 1.02
CA LEU A 103 10.13 -16.02 0.06
C LEU A 103 10.77 -15.16 -1.04
N ARG A 104 11.86 -14.44 -0.75
CA ARG A 104 12.57 -13.62 -1.74
C ARG A 104 13.16 -14.50 -2.84
N GLU A 105 13.86 -15.56 -2.47
CA GLU A 105 14.43 -16.50 -3.43
C GLU A 105 13.31 -17.19 -4.24
N GLY A 106 12.22 -17.58 -3.57
CA GLY A 106 11.06 -18.19 -4.24
C GLY A 106 10.32 -17.27 -5.22
N LEU A 107 10.48 -15.95 -5.11
CA LEU A 107 9.94 -14.96 -6.05
C LEU A 107 10.97 -14.54 -7.11
N ASN A 108 12.25 -14.86 -6.91
CA ASN A 108 13.32 -14.50 -7.82
C ASN A 108 13.16 -15.22 -9.17
N GLY A 109 13.41 -14.49 -10.27
CA GLY A 109 13.30 -15.03 -11.62
C GLY A 109 11.88 -15.25 -12.14
N LEU A 110 10.84 -15.05 -11.31
CA LEU A 110 9.45 -15.09 -11.77
C LEU A 110 9.10 -13.85 -12.60
N SER A 111 8.27 -14.02 -13.61
CA SER A 111 7.63 -12.87 -14.26
C SER A 111 6.75 -12.11 -13.24
N VAL A 112 6.49 -10.82 -13.49
CA VAL A 112 5.63 -10.00 -12.61
C VAL A 112 4.25 -10.65 -12.38
N ALA A 113 3.67 -11.25 -13.42
CA ALA A 113 2.38 -11.92 -13.32
C ALA A 113 2.45 -13.15 -12.41
N GLN A 114 3.50 -13.95 -12.52
CA GLN A 114 3.72 -15.13 -11.67
C GLN A 114 4.00 -14.74 -10.22
N ALA A 115 4.89 -13.76 -10.00
CA ALA A 115 5.21 -13.28 -8.65
C ALA A 115 3.98 -12.65 -7.96
N ARG A 116 3.16 -11.87 -8.71
CA ARG A 116 1.88 -11.36 -8.21
C ARG A 116 0.91 -12.50 -7.87
N GLY A 117 0.81 -13.51 -8.72
CA GLY A 117 0.01 -14.71 -8.49
C GLY A 117 0.43 -15.46 -7.24
N ALA A 118 1.73 -15.66 -7.03
CA ALA A 118 2.30 -16.29 -5.83
C ALA A 118 1.98 -15.52 -4.55
N LEU A 119 2.16 -14.20 -4.56
CA LEU A 119 1.83 -13.34 -3.42
C LEU A 119 0.33 -13.34 -3.08
N LYS A 120 -0.54 -13.43 -4.07
CA LYS A 120 -2.00 -13.51 -3.86
C LYS A 120 -2.47 -14.82 -3.25
N GLN A 121 -1.63 -15.84 -3.17
CA GLN A 121 -1.94 -17.05 -2.42
C GLN A 121 -1.86 -16.85 -0.91
N PHE A 122 -1.20 -15.79 -0.43
CA PHE A 122 -1.15 -15.47 0.99
C PHE A 122 -2.46 -14.81 1.46
N PRO A 123 -2.93 -15.13 2.68
CA PRO A 123 -4.19 -14.61 3.19
C PRO A 123 -4.21 -13.08 3.24
N GLY A 124 -5.31 -12.49 2.77
CA GLY A 124 -5.51 -11.04 2.80
C GLY A 124 -4.70 -10.23 1.78
N ILE A 125 -3.98 -10.88 0.87
CA ILE A 125 -3.22 -10.21 -0.19
C ILE A 125 -4.02 -10.21 -1.49
N ALA A 126 -4.38 -9.02 -1.96
CA ALA A 126 -4.94 -8.76 -3.28
C ALA A 126 -3.92 -7.99 -4.15
N ASP A 127 -4.29 -7.65 -5.38
CA ASP A 127 -3.38 -6.97 -6.33
C ASP A 127 -2.67 -5.74 -5.73
N PRO A 128 -3.34 -4.82 -4.98
CA PRO A 128 -2.63 -3.69 -4.38
C PRO A 128 -1.57 -4.09 -3.36
N GLY A 129 -1.84 -5.14 -2.59
CA GLY A 129 -0.89 -5.69 -1.61
C GLY A 129 0.30 -6.37 -2.28
N ALA A 130 0.04 -7.18 -3.30
CA ALA A 130 1.07 -7.86 -4.08
C ALA A 130 1.99 -6.84 -4.79
N ASP A 131 1.42 -5.86 -5.48
CA ASP A 131 2.18 -4.81 -6.16
C ASP A 131 3.05 -4.00 -5.18
N ARG A 132 2.51 -3.70 -4.00
CA ARG A 132 3.25 -3.00 -2.96
C ARG A 132 4.44 -3.82 -2.47
N ILE A 133 4.27 -5.12 -2.22
CA ILE A 133 5.36 -6.02 -1.82
C ILE A 133 6.40 -6.10 -2.92
N LEU A 134 6.02 -6.33 -4.18
CA LEU A 134 6.94 -6.43 -5.32
C LEU A 134 7.80 -5.17 -5.45
N LEU A 135 7.18 -3.99 -5.31
CA LEU A 135 7.89 -2.71 -5.43
C LEU A 135 8.86 -2.49 -4.27
N PHE A 136 8.38 -2.58 -3.02
CA PHE A 136 9.18 -2.22 -1.85
C PHE A 136 10.17 -3.30 -1.40
N ALA A 137 9.94 -4.55 -1.77
CA ALA A 137 10.92 -5.61 -1.59
C ALA A 137 12.02 -5.62 -2.67
N GLY A 138 11.97 -4.70 -3.65
CA GLY A 138 12.99 -4.62 -4.69
C GLY A 138 12.94 -5.78 -5.69
N ILE A 139 11.80 -6.46 -5.81
CA ILE A 139 11.62 -7.61 -6.72
C ILE A 139 11.30 -7.13 -8.13
N SER A 140 10.36 -6.19 -8.25
CA SER A 140 10.01 -5.59 -9.54
C SER A 140 9.50 -4.16 -9.36
N PRO A 141 9.95 -3.20 -10.21
CA PRO A 141 9.49 -1.82 -10.16
C PRO A 141 8.10 -1.65 -10.79
N VAL A 142 7.11 -2.37 -10.29
CA VAL A 142 5.71 -2.31 -10.73
C VAL A 142 5.06 -0.96 -10.42
N ALA A 143 4.01 -0.59 -11.14
CA ALA A 143 3.20 0.59 -10.86
C ALA A 143 2.25 0.34 -9.70
N ALA A 144 2.79 0.23 -8.49
CA ALA A 144 1.99 0.09 -7.29
C ALA A 144 1.22 1.38 -6.97
N VAL A 145 -0.05 1.24 -6.61
CA VAL A 145 -0.94 2.34 -6.24
C VAL A 145 -1.29 2.20 -4.75
N PRO A 146 -1.26 3.28 -3.96
CA PRO A 146 -1.69 3.22 -2.57
C PRO A 146 -3.16 2.79 -2.46
N SER A 147 -3.43 1.65 -1.83
CA SER A 147 -4.75 1.03 -1.78
C SER A 147 -5.84 1.91 -1.17
N ASN A 148 -5.48 2.80 -0.23
CA ASN A 148 -6.43 3.68 0.45
C ASN A 148 -6.75 4.95 -0.34
N CYS A 149 -5.99 5.26 -1.40
CA CYS A 149 -6.13 6.50 -2.14
C CYS A 149 -5.84 6.37 -3.66
N PRO A 150 -6.41 5.37 -4.35
CA PRO A 150 -6.21 5.23 -5.79
C PRO A 150 -6.80 6.43 -6.57
N HIS A 151 -7.74 7.14 -5.97
CA HIS A 151 -8.39 8.32 -6.53
C HIS A 151 -7.48 9.53 -6.69
N VAL A 152 -6.39 9.63 -5.91
CA VAL A 152 -5.54 10.84 -5.90
C VAL A 152 -5.06 11.20 -7.29
N LEU A 153 -4.35 10.28 -7.94
CA LEU A 153 -3.78 10.54 -9.26
C LEU A 153 -4.85 10.68 -10.34
N VAL A 154 -5.91 9.89 -10.24
CA VAL A 154 -7.06 9.95 -11.17
C VAL A 154 -7.78 11.31 -11.06
N ARG A 155 -8.00 11.81 -9.84
CA ARG A 155 -8.57 13.16 -9.63
C ARG A 155 -7.68 14.25 -10.21
N ILE A 156 -6.38 14.17 -10.00
CA ILE A 156 -5.45 15.19 -10.48
C ILE A 156 -5.47 15.24 -12.01
N GLN A 157 -5.44 14.11 -12.70
CA GLN A 157 -5.29 14.05 -14.14
C GLN A 157 -6.62 13.99 -14.91
N ALA A 158 -7.60 13.20 -14.42
CA ALA A 158 -8.87 12.96 -15.11
C ALA A 158 -10.06 13.74 -14.52
N GLY A 159 -9.88 14.38 -13.37
CA GLY A 159 -10.92 15.21 -12.73
C GLY A 159 -11.97 14.44 -11.94
N GLN A 160 -12.11 13.14 -12.12
CA GLN A 160 -13.10 12.34 -11.40
C GLN A 160 -12.67 10.88 -11.28
N GLU A 161 -13.14 10.21 -10.24
CA GLU A 161 -12.96 8.78 -10.02
C GLU A 161 -13.82 7.96 -10.99
N ARG A 162 -13.46 6.70 -11.18
CA ARG A 162 -14.28 5.75 -11.93
C ARG A 162 -15.41 5.20 -11.07
N GLU A 163 -16.35 4.48 -11.70
CA GLU A 163 -17.56 3.94 -11.04
C GLU A 163 -17.27 3.04 -9.84
N ASN A 164 -16.14 2.32 -9.88
CA ASN A 164 -15.75 1.42 -8.81
C ASN A 164 -14.24 1.46 -8.53
N TYR A 165 -13.87 0.94 -7.37
CA TYR A 165 -12.50 0.88 -6.90
C TYR A 165 -11.54 0.23 -7.92
N GLY A 166 -11.91 -0.92 -8.47
CA GLY A 166 -11.02 -1.67 -9.37
C GLY A 166 -10.70 -0.91 -10.67
N ARG A 167 -11.66 -0.16 -11.21
CA ARG A 167 -11.45 0.69 -12.40
C ARG A 167 -10.57 1.89 -12.05
N THR A 168 -10.84 2.54 -10.91
CA THR A 168 -10.02 3.66 -10.42
C THR A 168 -8.57 3.21 -10.16
N TYR A 169 -8.39 2.04 -9.54
CA TYR A 169 -7.06 1.46 -9.27
C TYR A 169 -6.29 1.19 -10.58
N ARG A 170 -6.91 0.53 -11.55
CA ARG A 170 -6.25 0.24 -12.85
C ARG A 170 -5.90 1.50 -13.62
N GLU A 171 -6.75 2.52 -13.60
CA GLU A 171 -6.42 3.79 -14.23
C GLU A 171 -5.25 4.48 -13.55
N ALA A 172 -5.22 4.52 -12.21
CA ALA A 172 -4.09 5.05 -11.47
C ALA A 172 -2.78 4.31 -11.81
N GLN A 173 -2.83 2.97 -11.95
CA GLN A 173 -1.67 2.17 -12.39
C GLN A 173 -1.19 2.61 -13.77
N GLN A 174 -2.10 2.73 -14.75
CA GLN A 174 -1.76 3.16 -16.11
C GLN A 174 -1.16 4.57 -16.14
N LEU A 175 -1.65 5.47 -15.28
CA LEU A 175 -1.09 6.80 -15.15
C LEU A 175 0.34 6.78 -14.58
N ILE A 176 0.62 5.92 -13.61
CA ILE A 176 1.97 5.70 -13.08
C ILE A 176 2.87 5.07 -14.15
N GLU A 177 2.40 4.05 -14.86
CA GLU A 177 3.17 3.36 -15.90
C GLU A 177 3.62 4.30 -17.01
N ARG A 178 2.74 5.20 -17.44
CA ARG A 178 3.03 6.18 -18.49
C ARG A 178 3.83 7.39 -17.99
N GLY A 179 3.64 7.75 -16.71
CA GLY A 179 4.18 9.01 -16.17
C GLY A 179 5.49 8.87 -15.39
N LEU A 180 5.87 7.67 -14.97
CA LEU A 180 7.10 7.42 -14.21
C LEU A 180 7.93 6.30 -14.84
N PRO A 181 9.26 6.47 -14.89
CA PRO A 181 10.16 5.41 -15.33
C PRO A 181 9.95 4.13 -14.49
N ALA A 182 10.16 2.96 -15.10
CA ALA A 182 10.14 1.67 -14.43
C ALA A 182 11.42 1.46 -13.58
N LYS A 183 11.64 2.35 -12.61
CA LYS A 183 12.78 2.34 -11.67
C LYS A 183 12.23 2.34 -10.25
N PHE A 184 12.88 1.58 -9.36
CA PHE A 184 12.46 1.47 -7.97
C PHE A 184 12.35 2.84 -7.29
N ASP A 185 13.38 3.68 -7.34
CA ASP A 185 13.38 4.98 -6.69
C ASP A 185 12.22 5.87 -7.16
N SER A 186 11.98 5.94 -8.48
CA SER A 186 10.91 6.76 -9.03
C SER A 186 9.53 6.28 -8.59
N ARG A 187 9.29 4.96 -8.57
CA ARG A 187 7.99 4.38 -8.25
C ARG A 187 7.73 4.30 -6.76
N THR A 188 8.76 4.02 -5.94
CA THR A 188 8.62 4.07 -4.47
C THR A 188 8.36 5.49 -3.99
N ARG A 189 9.11 6.49 -4.51
CA ARG A 189 8.87 7.91 -4.24
C ARG A 189 7.45 8.31 -4.62
N GLY A 190 7.01 7.96 -5.83
CA GLY A 190 5.66 8.24 -6.32
C GLY A 190 4.59 7.63 -5.43
N TYR A 191 4.73 6.35 -5.06
CA TYR A 191 3.82 5.67 -4.16
C TYR A 191 3.68 6.40 -2.81
N LEU A 192 4.82 6.73 -2.18
CA LEU A 192 4.85 7.33 -0.85
C LEU A 192 4.27 8.74 -0.83
N LEU A 193 4.62 9.58 -1.81
CA LEU A 193 4.09 10.95 -1.91
C LEU A 193 2.60 10.97 -2.22
N LEU A 194 2.12 10.16 -3.15
CA LEU A 194 0.69 10.05 -3.46
C LEU A 194 -0.11 9.53 -2.26
N LYS A 195 0.45 8.58 -1.50
CA LYS A 195 -0.15 8.08 -0.26
C LYS A 195 -0.24 9.16 0.80
N CYS A 196 0.85 9.87 1.07
CA CYS A 196 0.90 10.97 2.03
C CYS A 196 -0.14 12.05 1.67
N HIS A 197 -0.16 12.45 0.40
CA HIS A 197 -1.11 13.45 -0.10
C HIS A 197 -2.58 13.00 0.06
N GLY A 198 -2.89 11.76 -0.27
CA GLY A 198 -4.22 11.18 -0.09
C GLY A 198 -4.67 11.14 1.37
N GLN A 199 -3.76 10.83 2.28
CA GLN A 199 -4.04 10.77 3.71
C GLN A 199 -4.22 12.15 4.35
N GLN A 200 -3.46 13.14 3.93
CA GLN A 200 -3.46 14.48 4.54
C GLN A 200 -4.46 15.44 3.91
N LEU A 201 -4.50 15.53 2.58
CA LEU A 201 -5.24 16.56 1.85
C LEU A 201 -6.30 15.99 0.91
N CYS A 202 -5.95 15.10 -0.01
CA CYS A 202 -6.85 14.57 -1.02
C CYS A 202 -7.67 13.38 -0.49
N LYS A 203 -8.42 13.60 0.58
CA LYS A 203 -9.28 12.56 1.19
C LYS A 203 -10.44 12.19 0.28
N SER A 204 -10.95 10.94 0.38
CA SER A 204 -12.07 10.46 -0.44
C SER A 204 -13.32 11.32 -0.27
N SER A 205 -13.72 11.58 0.97
CA SER A 205 -15.01 12.21 1.30
C SER A 205 -14.96 13.74 1.43
N ASN A 206 -13.83 14.32 1.78
CA ASN A 206 -13.69 15.77 1.99
C ASN A 206 -12.28 16.24 1.64
N PRO A 207 -11.94 16.35 0.34
CA PRO A 207 -10.64 16.82 -0.09
C PRO A 207 -10.47 18.32 0.22
N LYS A 208 -9.30 18.66 0.78
CA LYS A 208 -8.91 20.02 1.16
C LYS A 208 -8.31 20.76 -0.04
N CYS A 209 -9.11 20.99 -1.09
CA CYS A 209 -8.63 21.58 -2.35
C CYS A 209 -8.13 23.01 -2.20
N ASP A 210 -8.66 23.77 -1.24
CA ASP A 210 -8.34 25.19 -1.04
C ASP A 210 -6.89 25.42 -0.58
N ILE A 211 -6.29 24.42 0.10
CA ILE A 211 -4.90 24.46 0.57
C ILE A 211 -4.01 23.44 -0.13
N CYS A 212 -4.52 22.82 -1.21
CA CYS A 212 -3.80 21.74 -1.89
C CYS A 212 -2.70 22.32 -2.81
N PRO A 213 -1.43 21.89 -2.65
CA PRO A 213 -0.32 22.44 -3.42
C PRO A 213 -0.39 22.14 -4.92
N VAL A 214 -1.12 21.10 -5.31
CA VAL A 214 -1.32 20.72 -6.72
C VAL A 214 -2.65 21.19 -7.30
N ALA A 215 -3.45 21.96 -6.54
CA ALA A 215 -4.75 22.48 -7.02
C ALA A 215 -4.66 23.23 -8.35
N PRO A 216 -3.65 24.07 -8.62
CA PRO A 216 -3.53 24.77 -9.91
C PRO A 216 -3.44 23.85 -11.12
N ASN A 217 -2.90 22.63 -10.93
CA ASN A 217 -2.73 21.62 -11.99
C ASN A 217 -3.67 20.41 -11.84
N CYS A 218 -4.70 20.53 -11.00
CA CYS A 218 -5.60 19.43 -10.66
C CYS A 218 -6.95 19.60 -11.40
N ALA A 219 -7.29 18.65 -12.28
CA ALA A 219 -8.54 18.68 -13.02
C ALA A 219 -9.78 18.62 -12.10
N PHE A 220 -9.70 17.88 -10.98
CA PHE A 220 -10.76 17.82 -9.97
C PHE A 220 -10.97 19.16 -9.27
N ALA A 221 -9.90 19.84 -8.86
CA ALA A 221 -9.98 21.15 -8.23
C ALA A 221 -10.56 22.20 -9.20
N ALA A 222 -10.12 22.19 -10.45
CA ALA A 222 -10.66 23.06 -11.49
C ALA A 222 -12.16 22.84 -11.72
N GLY A 223 -12.66 21.62 -11.67
CA GLY A 223 -14.08 21.28 -11.76
C GLY A 223 -14.89 21.78 -10.56
N LYS A 224 -14.34 21.62 -9.34
CA LYS A 224 -14.97 22.10 -8.10
C LYS A 224 -15.07 23.63 -8.05
N LEU A 225 -14.01 24.33 -8.45
CA LEU A 225 -13.97 25.80 -8.46
C LEU A 225 -14.91 26.42 -9.51
N ARG A 226 -15.24 25.68 -10.58
CA ARG A 226 -16.19 26.13 -11.61
C ARG A 226 -17.65 25.82 -11.28
N GLY A 227 -17.99 25.39 -10.07
CA GLY A 227 -19.36 25.18 -9.61
C GLY A 227 -20.10 23.99 -10.24
N ARG A 228 -19.41 23.05 -10.88
CA ARG A 228 -20.03 21.81 -11.35
C ARG A 228 -20.21 20.86 -10.15
N PRO A 229 -21.43 20.33 -9.89
CA PRO A 229 -21.63 19.35 -8.84
C PRO A 229 -20.82 18.09 -9.16
N ILE A 230 -19.80 17.83 -8.33
CA ILE A 230 -18.99 16.62 -8.45
C ILE A 230 -19.79 15.50 -7.81
N SER A 231 -20.33 14.64 -8.63
CA SER A 231 -21.07 13.46 -8.22
C SER A 231 -20.12 12.49 -7.54
N VAL A 232 -20.01 12.56 -6.21
CA VAL A 232 -19.39 11.50 -5.40
C VAL A 232 -20.44 10.42 -5.21
N LYS A 233 -20.48 9.44 -6.10
CA LYS A 233 -21.27 8.22 -5.85
C LYS A 233 -20.58 7.42 -4.74
N ARG A 234 -21.16 7.47 -3.55
CA ARG A 234 -20.89 6.50 -2.48
C ARG A 234 -21.49 5.17 -2.94
N THR A 235 -20.68 4.14 -3.03
CA THR A 235 -21.16 2.76 -3.04
C THR A 235 -20.97 2.19 -1.62
N PRO A 236 -21.96 1.45 -1.08
CA PRO A 236 -21.93 0.85 0.24
C PRO A 236 -20.83 -0.18 0.41
#